data_01b8f233d3f3ce72f999c094b3244ccf
#
_entry.id   01b8f233d3f3ce72f999c094b3244ccf
#
_cell.length_a   1.000
_cell.length_b   1.000
_cell.length_c   1.000
_cell.angle_alpha   90.00
_cell.angle_beta   90.00
_cell.angle_gamma   90.00
#
_symmetry.space_group_name_H-M   'P 1'
#
loop_
_entity.id
_entity.type
_entity.pdbx_description
1 polymer ?
#
loop_
_entity_poly.entity_id
_entity_poly.type
_entity_poly.pdbx_seq_one_letter_code
_entity_poly.pdbx_strand_id
1 'polypeptide(L)'
;MLTVGRGLMAKPQLLILDEPSVGLQPSLVIELFQKLKEIKEKDVSILLAEQNVRQGLKIIDRGYVLENGRIVLEESAEDLLENEHIQKSYLGI
;
A
#
# COMPACT_ATOMS: atom_id res chain seq x y z
N MET A 1 11.02 9.29 0.25
CA MET A 1 11.90 8.23 -0.32
C MET A 1 13.09 7.88 0.58
N LEU A 2 13.58 8.83 1.37
CA LEU A 2 14.71 8.56 2.28
C LEU A 2 14.42 7.43 3.28
N THR A 3 13.21 7.41 3.85
CA THR A 3 12.78 6.36 4.79
C THR A 3 12.84 4.97 4.17
N VAL A 4 12.37 4.83 2.94
CA VAL A 4 12.42 3.56 2.20
C VAL A 4 13.85 3.15 1.94
N GLY A 5 14.71 4.09 1.51
CA GLY A 5 16.13 3.82 1.28
C GLY A 5 16.85 3.34 2.52
N ARG A 6 16.58 3.95 3.68
CA ARG A 6 17.17 3.52 4.95
C ARG A 6 16.72 2.11 5.33
N GLY A 7 15.44 1.77 5.12
CA GLY A 7 14.94 0.44 5.36
C GLY A 7 15.66 -0.60 4.50
N LEU A 8 15.90 -0.29 3.22
CA LEU A 8 16.60 -1.19 2.30
C LEU A 8 18.07 -1.38 2.69
N MET A 9 18.74 -0.34 3.16
CA MET A 9 20.13 -0.46 3.59
C MET A 9 20.29 -1.41 4.76
N ALA A 10 19.27 -1.57 5.58
CA ALA A 10 19.25 -2.54 6.68
C ALA A 10 19.01 -3.98 6.21
N LYS A 11 18.71 -4.19 4.91
CA LYS A 11 18.42 -5.49 4.30
C LYS A 11 17.33 -6.27 5.07
N PRO A 12 16.15 -5.67 5.32
CA PRO A 12 15.13 -6.33 6.13
C PRO A 12 14.48 -7.48 5.38
N GLN A 13 13.94 -8.46 6.13
CA GLN A 13 13.02 -9.45 5.58
C GLN A 13 11.58 -8.91 5.59
N LEU A 14 11.30 -7.95 6.45
CA LEU A 14 10.01 -7.28 6.58
C LEU A 14 10.23 -5.77 6.63
N LEU A 15 9.56 -5.05 5.76
CA LEU A 15 9.57 -3.60 5.73
C LEU A 15 8.19 -3.10 6.16
N ILE A 16 8.14 -2.25 7.18
CA ILE A 16 6.90 -1.66 7.70
C ILE A 16 6.90 -0.17 7.36
N LEU A 17 5.87 0.28 6.65
CA LEU A 17 5.72 1.67 6.22
C LEU A 17 4.35 2.21 6.64
N ASP A 18 4.36 3.38 7.27
CA ASP A 18 3.14 4.07 7.71
C ASP A 18 2.94 5.32 6.86
N GLU A 19 1.93 5.28 6.00
CA GLU A 19 1.52 6.36 5.09
C GLU A 19 2.69 7.00 4.33
N PRO A 20 3.50 6.21 3.60
CA PRO A 20 4.71 6.75 2.97
C PRO A 20 4.44 7.76 1.85
N SER A 21 3.21 7.81 1.31
CA SER A 21 2.85 8.74 0.23
C SER A 21 2.38 10.10 0.72
N VAL A 22 2.15 10.27 2.02
CA VAL A 22 1.66 11.53 2.58
C VAL A 22 2.61 12.68 2.27
N GLY A 23 2.07 13.77 1.74
CA GLY A 23 2.85 14.96 1.42
C GLY A 23 3.61 14.91 0.10
N LEU A 24 3.57 13.79 -0.62
CA LEU A 24 4.25 13.67 -1.91
C LEU A 24 3.38 14.19 -3.05
N GLN A 25 4.02 14.77 -4.07
CA GLN A 25 3.36 15.12 -5.32
C GLN A 25 2.89 13.86 -6.04
N PRO A 26 1.83 13.94 -6.88
CA PRO A 26 1.28 12.75 -7.56
C PRO A 26 2.30 11.93 -8.35
N SER A 27 3.23 12.57 -9.04
CA SER A 27 4.27 11.88 -9.80
C SER A 27 5.20 11.09 -8.87
N LEU A 28 5.51 11.64 -7.69
CA LEU A 28 6.34 10.98 -6.70
C LEU A 28 5.61 9.83 -6.01
N VAL A 29 4.30 9.92 -5.86
CA VAL A 29 3.48 8.82 -5.34
C VAL A 29 3.58 7.60 -6.25
N ILE A 30 3.41 7.80 -7.56
CA ILE A 30 3.51 6.72 -8.55
C ILE A 30 4.91 6.09 -8.50
N GLU A 31 5.95 6.91 -8.45
CA GLU A 31 7.33 6.43 -8.37
C GLU A 31 7.58 5.63 -7.08
N LEU A 32 7.05 6.10 -5.95
CA LEU A 32 7.15 5.40 -4.67
C LEU A 32 6.56 3.99 -4.76
N PHE A 33 5.33 3.87 -5.27
CA PHE A 33 4.66 2.57 -5.35
C PHE A 33 5.32 1.63 -6.35
N GLN A 34 5.89 2.14 -7.44
CA GLN A 34 6.69 1.31 -8.35
C GLN A 34 7.92 0.74 -7.65
N LYS A 35 8.58 1.55 -6.83
CA LYS A 35 9.74 1.09 -6.07
C LYS A 35 9.35 0.06 -5.01
N LEU A 36 8.22 0.24 -4.34
CA LEU A 36 7.72 -0.74 -3.38
C LEU A 36 7.42 -2.08 -4.06
N LYS A 37 6.86 -2.04 -5.25
CA LYS A 37 6.62 -3.25 -6.04
C LYS A 37 7.93 -3.99 -6.36
N GLU A 38 8.96 -3.25 -6.77
CA GLU A 38 10.29 -3.81 -7.04
C GLU A 38 10.91 -4.46 -5.80
N ILE A 39 10.77 -3.81 -4.64
CA ILE A 39 11.27 -4.32 -3.37
C ILE A 39 10.56 -5.62 -3.02
N LYS A 40 9.25 -5.68 -3.18
CA LYS A 40 8.44 -6.86 -2.93
C LYS A 40 8.89 -8.04 -3.80
N GLU A 41 9.25 -7.79 -5.04
CA GLU A 41 9.74 -8.82 -5.97
C GLU A 41 11.10 -9.40 -5.55
N LYS A 42 11.80 -8.76 -4.62
CA LYS A 42 13.09 -9.23 -4.09
C LYS A 42 12.96 -9.98 -2.76
N ASP A 43 11.84 -10.64 -2.55
CA ASP A 43 11.56 -11.44 -1.34
C ASP A 43 11.51 -10.65 -0.03
N VAL A 44 11.21 -9.36 -0.11
CA VAL A 44 10.94 -8.53 1.07
C VAL A 44 9.43 -8.45 1.27
N SER A 45 8.96 -8.86 2.44
CA SER A 45 7.56 -8.67 2.81
C SER A 45 7.33 -7.22 3.23
N ILE A 46 6.21 -6.64 2.79
CA ILE A 46 5.89 -5.24 3.09
C ILE A 46 4.55 -5.19 3.81
N LEU A 47 4.55 -4.57 4.99
CA LEU A 47 3.33 -4.16 5.68
C LEU A 47 3.15 -2.67 5.47
N LEU A 48 2.09 -2.30 4.78
CA LEU A 48 1.85 -0.93 4.33
C LEU A 48 0.54 -0.41 4.91
N ALA A 49 0.60 0.68 5.68
CA ALA A 49 -0.57 1.44 6.07
C ALA A 49 -0.66 2.64 5.11
N GLU A 50 -1.75 2.74 4.34
CA GLU A 50 -1.86 3.74 3.28
C GLU A 50 -3.31 4.16 3.07
N GLN A 51 -3.54 5.47 2.93
CA GLN A 51 -4.84 6.01 2.58
C GLN A 51 -5.06 6.04 1.06
N ASN A 52 -4.00 6.03 0.28
CA ASN A 52 -4.10 6.00 -1.18
C ASN A 52 -4.45 4.60 -1.65
N VAL A 53 -5.73 4.26 -1.57
CA VAL A 53 -6.25 2.93 -1.89
C VAL A 53 -6.00 2.57 -3.34
N ARG A 54 -6.17 3.52 -4.26
CA ARG A 54 -5.99 3.30 -5.69
C ARG A 54 -4.57 2.79 -6.01
N GLN A 55 -3.56 3.43 -5.43
CA GLN A 55 -2.17 3.00 -5.64
C GLN A 55 -1.82 1.76 -4.83
N GLY A 56 -2.28 1.70 -3.58
CA GLY A 56 -2.02 0.55 -2.71
C GLY A 56 -2.51 -0.75 -3.30
N LEU A 57 -3.72 -0.77 -3.86
CA LEU A 57 -4.31 -1.99 -4.44
C LEU A 57 -3.51 -2.57 -5.61
N LYS A 58 -2.65 -1.77 -6.24
CA LYS A 58 -1.84 -2.23 -7.38
C LYS A 58 -0.66 -3.11 -6.94
N ILE A 59 -0.25 -3.04 -5.69
CA ILE A 59 0.97 -3.71 -5.23
C ILE A 59 0.76 -4.72 -4.12
N ILE A 60 -0.42 -4.77 -3.49
CA ILE A 60 -0.68 -5.67 -2.38
C ILE A 60 -1.16 -7.03 -2.84
N ASP A 61 -0.93 -8.04 -2.02
CA ASP A 61 -1.53 -9.37 -2.20
C ASP A 61 -2.85 -9.46 -1.44
N ARG A 62 -2.90 -8.86 -0.26
CA ARG A 62 -4.03 -8.91 0.64
C ARG A 62 -4.16 -7.57 1.37
N GLY A 63 -5.38 -7.15 1.63
CA GLY A 63 -5.65 -5.91 2.31
C GLY A 63 -6.63 -6.04 3.47
N TYR A 64 -6.44 -5.17 4.43
CA TYR A 64 -7.34 -4.98 5.57
C TYR A 64 -7.84 -3.54 5.50
N VAL A 65 -9.15 -3.36 5.48
CA VAL A 65 -9.74 -2.02 5.49
C VAL A 65 -10.19 -1.69 6.90
N LEU A 66 -9.66 -0.59 7.43
CA LEU A 66 -9.99 -0.12 8.77
C LEU A 66 -10.86 1.13 8.66
N GLU A 67 -11.96 1.13 9.39
CA GLU A 67 -12.84 2.29 9.55
C GLU A 67 -13.16 2.43 11.03
N ASN A 68 -12.97 3.64 11.57
CA ASN A 68 -13.23 3.95 12.99
C ASN A 68 -12.50 2.97 13.94
N GLY A 69 -11.26 2.62 13.62
CA GLY A 69 -10.44 1.74 14.45
C GLY A 69 -10.81 0.27 14.38
N ARG A 70 -11.66 -0.13 13.44
CA ARG A 70 -12.10 -1.53 13.29
C ARG A 70 -11.80 -2.03 11.90
N ILE A 71 -11.46 -3.32 11.79
CA ILE A 71 -11.32 -3.98 10.50
C ILE A 71 -12.73 -4.30 9.99
N VAL A 72 -13.09 -3.67 8.86
CA VAL A 72 -14.40 -3.89 8.23
C VAL A 72 -14.34 -4.85 7.05
N LEU A 73 -13.16 -4.99 6.42
CA LEU A 73 -12.94 -5.92 5.32
C LEU A 73 -11.54 -6.53 5.43
N GLU A 74 -11.43 -7.81 5.06
CA GLU A 74 -10.16 -8.51 4.92
C GLU A 74 -10.29 -9.42 3.70
N GLU A 75 -9.62 -9.05 2.60
CA GLU A 75 -9.75 -9.76 1.34
C GLU A 75 -8.47 -9.67 0.51
N SER A 76 -8.37 -10.50 -0.54
CA SER A 76 -7.33 -10.38 -1.54
C SER A 76 -7.46 -9.03 -2.28
N ALA A 77 -6.37 -8.59 -2.93
CA ALA A 77 -6.41 -7.37 -3.72
C ALA A 77 -7.48 -7.42 -4.81
N GLU A 78 -7.62 -8.57 -5.47
CA GLU A 78 -8.62 -8.77 -6.52
C GLU A 78 -10.04 -8.59 -5.99
N ASP A 79 -10.34 -9.22 -4.84
CA ASP A 79 -11.67 -9.12 -4.24
C ASP A 79 -11.97 -7.71 -3.74
N LEU A 80 -10.95 -7.01 -3.22
CA LEU A 80 -11.12 -5.61 -2.82
C LEU A 80 -11.43 -4.71 -4.02
N LEU A 81 -10.78 -4.93 -5.15
CA LEU A 81 -11.05 -4.16 -6.37
C LEU A 81 -12.48 -4.32 -6.86
N GLU A 82 -13.06 -5.50 -6.68
CA GLU A 82 -14.43 -5.80 -7.08
C GLU A 82 -15.46 -5.45 -6.01
N ASN A 83 -15.03 -5.12 -4.80
CA ASN A 83 -15.92 -4.80 -3.70
C ASN A 83 -16.63 -3.46 -3.93
N GLU A 84 -17.96 -3.47 -3.86
CA GLU A 84 -18.78 -2.28 -4.13
C GLU A 84 -18.49 -1.15 -3.14
N HIS A 85 -18.30 -1.46 -1.86
CA HIS A 85 -17.98 -0.46 -0.84
C HIS A 85 -16.64 0.23 -1.12
N ILE A 86 -15.64 -0.54 -1.53
CA ILE A 86 -14.32 -0.01 -1.90
C ILE A 86 -14.44 0.90 -3.12
N GLN A 87 -15.17 0.46 -4.14
CA GLN A 87 -15.36 1.23 -5.36
C GLN A 87 -16.04 2.58 -5.07
N LYS A 88 -17.09 2.58 -4.28
CA LYS A 88 -17.86 3.79 -3.97
C LYS A 88 -17.14 4.71 -2.99
N SER A 89 -16.56 4.15 -1.92
CA SER A 89 -16.01 4.94 -0.83
C SER A 89 -14.58 5.40 -1.06
N TYR A 90 -13.78 4.64 -1.81
CA TYR A 90 -12.35 4.90 -1.95
C TYR A 90 -11.88 5.10 -3.38
N LEU A 91 -12.53 4.52 -4.37
CA LEU A 91 -12.11 4.62 -5.76
C LEU A 91 -12.94 5.60 -6.59
N GLY A 92 -14.08 6.04 -6.09
CA GLY A 92 -14.94 7.00 -6.78
C GLY A 92 -15.61 6.47 -8.03
N ILE A 93 -15.89 5.18 -8.06
CA ILE A 93 -16.50 4.53 -9.24
C ILE A 93 -17.99 4.29 -9.01
#